data_92f8ae900eb7eab50153663186c72b83
#
_entry.id   92f8ae900eb7eab50153663186c72b83
#
_cell.length_a   1.000
_cell.length_b   1.000
_cell.length_c   1.000
_cell.angle_alpha   90.00
_cell.angle_beta   90.00
_cell.angle_gamma   90.00
#
_symmetry.space_group_name_H-M   'P 1'
#
loop_
_entity.id
_entity.type
_entity.pdbx_description
1 polymer ?
#
loop_
_entity_poly.entity_id
_entity_poly.type
_entity_poly.pdbx_seq_one_letter_code
_entity_poly.pdbx_strand_id
1 'polypeptide(L)'
;MKTAASDAGRDPTCITPAVWLFVVTGRSQQEVAETISSEAAKAFALNLPAEMWASHGVQHPLGDDFSGGQDLVPQTLDEPTVLSYIKDVPLSLLKDAFLTGTPDDVIDQAAEWRDHGLRYLVARNASILRPSLRKSLASNAPFFEILRGLKKL
;
A
#
# COMPACT_ATOMS: atom_id res chain seq x y z
N MET A 1 -11.61 5.89 17.46
CA MET A 1 -10.38 5.72 18.27
C MET A 1 -10.36 6.65 19.48
N LYS A 2 -10.43 8.00 19.34
CA LYS A 2 -10.41 8.93 20.50
C LYS A 2 -11.58 8.73 21.43
N THR A 3 -12.81 8.54 20.92
CA THR A 3 -14.01 8.25 21.71
C THR A 3 -13.84 6.98 22.54
N ALA A 4 -13.41 5.89 21.92
CA ALA A 4 -13.17 4.62 22.61
C ALA A 4 -12.08 4.71 23.71
N ALA A 5 -11.08 5.59 23.53
CA ALA A 5 -10.09 5.85 24.58
C ALA A 5 -10.71 6.58 25.76
N SER A 6 -11.52 7.61 25.51
CA SER A 6 -12.24 8.34 26.57
C SER A 6 -13.18 7.41 27.34
N ASP A 7 -13.93 6.57 26.64
CA ASP A 7 -14.86 5.61 27.23
C ASP A 7 -14.13 4.57 28.12
N ALA A 8 -12.88 4.26 27.76
CA ALA A 8 -12.00 3.40 28.54
C ALA A 8 -11.21 4.13 29.65
N GLY A 9 -11.53 5.40 29.93
CA GLY A 9 -10.86 6.21 30.94
C GLY A 9 -9.41 6.59 30.60
N ARG A 10 -9.02 6.52 29.32
CA ARG A 10 -7.69 6.92 28.83
C ARG A 10 -7.74 8.34 28.25
N ASP A 11 -6.66 9.08 28.43
CA ASP A 11 -6.50 10.37 27.77
C ASP A 11 -6.34 10.17 26.25
N PRO A 12 -7.32 10.62 25.43
CA PRO A 12 -7.26 10.48 23.99
C PRO A 12 -6.15 11.31 23.32
N THR A 13 -5.58 12.29 24.03
CA THR A 13 -4.47 13.12 23.52
C THR A 13 -3.15 12.38 23.52
N CYS A 14 -3.02 11.33 24.34
CA CYS A 14 -1.85 10.45 24.35
C CYS A 14 -1.78 9.48 23.16
N ILE A 15 -2.85 9.41 22.35
CA ILE A 15 -2.88 8.54 21.17
C ILE A 15 -2.36 9.30 19.96
N THR A 16 -1.22 8.85 19.42
CA THR A 16 -0.68 9.37 18.17
C THR A 16 -1.26 8.59 16.99
N PRO A 17 -2.06 9.24 16.11
CA PRO A 17 -2.52 8.58 14.88
C PRO A 17 -1.34 8.22 14.00
N ALA A 18 -1.25 6.95 13.64
CA ALA A 18 -0.21 6.41 12.76
C ALA A 18 -0.82 5.59 11.64
N VAL A 19 -0.21 5.63 10.47
CA VAL A 19 -0.54 4.76 9.34
C VAL A 19 0.73 4.10 8.80
N TRP A 20 0.60 2.85 8.41
CA TRP A 20 1.65 2.10 7.75
C TRP A 20 1.22 1.79 6.32
N LEU A 21 2.04 2.16 5.34
CA LEU A 21 1.69 2.11 3.93
C LEU A 21 2.87 1.65 3.06
N PHE A 22 2.52 1.01 1.97
CA PHE A 22 3.44 0.74 0.88
C PHE A 22 3.37 1.87 -0.15
N VAL A 23 4.53 2.35 -0.59
CA VAL A 23 4.68 3.42 -1.58
C VAL A 23 5.17 2.84 -2.89
N VAL A 24 4.41 3.08 -3.96
CA VAL A 24 4.84 2.83 -5.33
C VAL A 24 5.17 4.17 -5.99
N THR A 25 6.44 4.42 -6.24
CA THR A 25 6.94 5.69 -6.81
C THR A 25 7.89 5.48 -7.98
N GLY A 26 8.06 6.51 -8.77
CA GLY A 26 8.96 6.56 -9.91
C GLY A 26 9.26 7.99 -10.31
N ARG A 27 10.17 8.18 -11.28
CA ARG A 27 10.51 9.49 -11.83
C ARG A 27 9.42 10.07 -12.73
N SER A 28 8.48 9.24 -13.17
CA SER A 28 7.38 9.61 -14.04
C SER A 28 6.13 8.80 -13.73
N GLN A 29 4.98 9.31 -14.12
CA GLN A 29 3.70 8.59 -14.03
C GLN A 29 3.72 7.27 -14.80
N GLN A 30 4.46 7.20 -15.91
CA GLN A 30 4.63 5.96 -16.66
C GLN A 30 5.36 4.90 -15.84
N GLU A 31 6.45 5.26 -15.16
CA GLU A 31 7.17 4.33 -14.29
C GLU A 31 6.31 3.83 -13.12
N VAL A 32 5.49 4.69 -12.54
CA VAL A 32 4.52 4.33 -11.49
C VAL A 32 3.49 3.35 -12.05
N ALA A 33 2.90 3.65 -13.22
CA ALA A 33 1.92 2.80 -13.87
C ALA A 33 2.48 1.42 -14.24
N GLU A 34 3.70 1.35 -14.77
CA GLU A 34 4.40 0.09 -15.06
C GLU A 34 4.60 -0.76 -13.80
N THR A 35 4.94 -0.10 -12.68
CA THR A 35 5.20 -0.80 -11.42
C THR A 35 3.93 -1.36 -10.80
N ILE A 36 2.88 -0.53 -10.70
CA ILE A 36 1.61 -0.95 -10.08
C ILE A 36 0.87 -2.01 -10.91
N SER A 37 1.11 -2.05 -12.21
CA SER A 37 0.51 -3.06 -13.12
C SER A 37 1.32 -4.36 -13.18
N SER A 38 2.46 -4.46 -12.48
CA SER A 38 3.30 -5.66 -12.47
C SER A 38 2.63 -6.84 -11.77
N GLU A 39 2.97 -8.06 -12.16
CA GLU A 39 2.49 -9.28 -11.49
C GLU A 39 2.82 -9.29 -10.00
N ALA A 40 3.98 -8.81 -9.62
CA ALA A 40 4.38 -8.72 -8.22
C ALA A 40 3.52 -7.75 -7.41
N ALA A 41 3.14 -6.59 -7.99
CA ALA A 41 2.21 -5.67 -7.35
C ALA A 41 0.80 -6.27 -7.25
N LYS A 42 0.34 -6.97 -8.30
CA LYS A 42 -0.93 -7.70 -8.27
C LYS A 42 -0.91 -8.85 -7.26
N ALA A 43 0.18 -9.61 -7.15
CA ALA A 43 0.33 -10.67 -6.15
C ALA A 43 0.26 -10.11 -4.72
N PHE A 44 0.71 -8.87 -4.50
CA PHE A 44 0.54 -8.21 -3.21
C PHE A 44 -0.93 -8.07 -2.81
N ALA A 45 -1.85 -7.92 -3.77
CA ALA A 45 -3.29 -7.80 -3.49
C ALA A 45 -3.85 -9.04 -2.76
N LEU A 46 -3.24 -10.21 -2.90
CA LEU A 46 -3.63 -11.42 -2.16
C LEU A 46 -3.44 -11.29 -0.64
N ASN A 47 -2.71 -10.28 -0.17
CA ASN A 47 -2.59 -9.97 1.26
C ASN A 47 -3.69 -9.04 1.78
N LEU A 48 -4.54 -8.53 0.90
CA LEU A 48 -5.61 -7.60 1.27
C LEU A 48 -6.85 -8.39 1.73
N PRO A 49 -7.64 -7.87 2.68
CA PRO A 49 -8.85 -8.56 3.13
C PRO A 49 -9.91 -8.63 2.02
N ALA A 50 -10.75 -9.67 2.07
CA ALA A 50 -11.82 -9.90 1.11
C ALA A 50 -12.79 -8.71 1.00
N GLU A 51 -13.06 -8.01 2.10
CA GLU A 51 -13.88 -6.80 2.11
C GLU A 51 -13.33 -5.72 1.16
N MET A 52 -12.01 -5.55 1.12
CA MET A 52 -11.37 -4.58 0.22
C MET A 52 -11.54 -4.99 -1.25
N TRP A 53 -11.42 -6.28 -1.58
CA TRP A 53 -11.70 -6.79 -2.92
C TRP A 53 -13.17 -6.57 -3.32
N ALA A 54 -14.09 -6.88 -2.42
CA ALA A 54 -15.53 -6.71 -2.64
C ALA A 54 -15.90 -5.25 -2.91
N SER A 55 -15.26 -4.28 -2.25
CA SER A 55 -15.47 -2.85 -2.51
C SER A 55 -15.09 -2.40 -3.93
N HIS A 56 -14.24 -3.20 -4.60
CA HIS A 56 -13.87 -3.01 -6.01
C HIS A 56 -14.62 -3.94 -6.98
N GLY A 57 -15.70 -4.61 -6.51
CA GLY A 57 -16.58 -5.45 -7.34
C GLY A 57 -15.98 -6.80 -7.73
N VAL A 58 -14.98 -7.27 -7.03
CA VAL A 58 -14.32 -8.58 -7.27
C VAL A 58 -14.27 -9.40 -6.00
N GLN A 59 -14.36 -10.72 -6.14
CA GLN A 59 -14.28 -11.66 -5.04
C GLN A 59 -12.82 -12.01 -4.75
N HIS A 60 -12.45 -12.13 -3.47
CA HIS A 60 -11.13 -12.58 -3.09
C HIS A 60 -10.94 -14.08 -3.42
N PRO A 61 -9.85 -14.47 -4.12
CA PRO A 61 -9.67 -15.86 -4.56
C PRO A 61 -9.51 -16.88 -3.42
N LEU A 62 -9.18 -16.42 -2.21
CA LEU A 62 -9.07 -17.27 -1.02
C LEU A 62 -10.36 -17.29 -0.16
N GLY A 63 -11.45 -16.69 -0.64
CA GLY A 63 -12.76 -16.71 0.00
C GLY A 63 -13.17 -15.38 0.62
N ASP A 64 -14.48 -15.28 0.91
CA ASP A 64 -15.11 -14.05 1.41
C ASP A 64 -14.77 -13.73 2.87
N ASP A 65 -14.37 -14.74 3.64
CA ASP A 65 -13.99 -14.60 5.05
C ASP A 65 -12.50 -14.30 5.23
N PHE A 66 -11.74 -14.14 4.13
CA PHE A 66 -10.30 -13.89 4.20
C PHE A 66 -10.01 -12.51 4.80
N SER A 67 -9.32 -12.50 5.95
CA SER A 67 -9.10 -11.27 6.73
C SER A 67 -7.78 -10.55 6.43
N GLY A 68 -7.00 -11.07 5.48
CA GLY A 68 -5.77 -10.42 5.02
C GLY A 68 -4.50 -11.26 5.23
N GLY A 69 -3.35 -10.63 5.13
CA GLY A 69 -2.05 -11.31 5.13
C GLY A 69 -1.74 -12.19 6.34
N GLN A 70 -2.47 -12.04 7.44
CA GLN A 70 -2.36 -12.93 8.61
C GLN A 70 -2.89 -14.34 8.34
N ASP A 71 -3.83 -14.48 7.40
CA ASP A 71 -4.42 -15.77 7.02
C ASP A 71 -3.70 -16.39 5.80
N LEU A 72 -2.83 -15.60 5.16
CA LEU A 72 -2.09 -16.05 3.99
C LEU A 72 -0.94 -16.96 4.41
N VAL A 73 -0.97 -18.19 3.91
CA VAL A 73 0.14 -19.15 4.05
C VAL A 73 0.85 -19.28 2.69
N PRO A 74 1.88 -18.46 2.39
CA PRO A 74 2.49 -18.40 1.05
C PRO A 74 3.01 -19.75 0.55
N GLN A 75 3.42 -20.62 1.46
CA GLN A 75 3.96 -21.95 1.13
C GLN A 75 2.92 -22.92 0.54
N THR A 76 1.63 -22.59 0.66
CA THR A 76 0.54 -23.38 0.09
C THR A 76 0.17 -22.97 -1.33
N LEU A 77 0.75 -21.88 -1.82
CA LEU A 77 0.48 -21.33 -3.15
C LEU A 77 1.68 -21.55 -4.07
N ASP A 78 1.48 -22.29 -5.14
CA ASP A 78 2.45 -22.37 -6.22
C ASP A 78 2.31 -21.19 -7.20
N GLU A 79 3.33 -20.97 -8.02
CA GLU A 79 3.35 -19.86 -8.98
C GLU A 79 2.17 -19.90 -9.96
N PRO A 80 1.78 -21.04 -10.58
CA PRO A 80 0.61 -21.09 -11.46
C PRO A 80 -0.69 -20.67 -10.78
N THR A 81 -0.89 -21.08 -9.52
CA THR A 81 -2.04 -20.70 -8.72
C THR A 81 -2.07 -19.20 -8.46
N VAL A 82 -0.93 -18.63 -8.02
CA VAL A 82 -0.81 -17.18 -7.82
C VAL A 82 -1.11 -16.43 -9.09
N LEU A 83 -0.53 -16.82 -10.22
CA LEU A 83 -0.76 -16.17 -11.52
C LEU A 83 -2.23 -16.25 -11.94
N SER A 84 -2.93 -17.35 -11.63
CA SER A 84 -4.37 -17.46 -11.89
C SER A 84 -5.19 -16.50 -11.05
N TYR A 85 -4.85 -16.34 -9.78
CA TYR A 85 -5.57 -15.47 -8.84
C TYR A 85 -5.39 -13.98 -9.13
N ILE A 86 -4.21 -13.57 -9.61
CA ILE A 86 -3.91 -12.16 -9.87
C ILE A 86 -4.37 -11.67 -11.24
N LYS A 87 -4.89 -12.57 -12.08
CA LYS A 87 -5.26 -12.25 -13.47
C LYS A 87 -6.27 -11.11 -13.55
N ASP A 88 -7.26 -11.13 -12.67
CA ASP A 88 -8.39 -10.21 -12.68
C ASP A 88 -8.30 -9.13 -11.57
N VAL A 89 -7.11 -8.94 -10.95
CA VAL A 89 -6.91 -7.89 -9.94
C VAL A 89 -7.12 -6.51 -10.56
N PRO A 90 -8.12 -5.74 -10.11
CA PRO A 90 -8.40 -4.44 -10.69
C PRO A 90 -7.34 -3.40 -10.24
N LEU A 91 -7.00 -2.50 -11.16
CA LEU A 91 -6.04 -1.43 -10.87
C LEU A 91 -6.53 -0.49 -9.76
N SER A 92 -7.85 -0.30 -9.63
CA SER A 92 -8.45 0.50 -8.56
C SER A 92 -8.13 -0.05 -7.18
N LEU A 93 -8.20 -1.37 -6.99
CA LEU A 93 -7.82 -2.04 -5.73
C LEU A 93 -6.35 -1.76 -5.38
N LEU A 94 -5.46 -1.85 -6.37
CA LEU A 94 -4.03 -1.57 -6.15
C LEU A 94 -3.77 -0.10 -5.82
N LYS A 95 -4.49 0.83 -6.44
CA LYS A 95 -4.37 2.26 -6.14
C LYS A 95 -4.84 2.61 -4.72
N ASP A 96 -5.80 1.88 -4.18
CA ASP A 96 -6.25 2.07 -2.80
C ASP A 96 -5.32 1.39 -1.79
N ALA A 97 -4.64 0.30 -2.20
CA ALA A 97 -3.71 -0.44 -1.35
C ALA A 97 -2.33 0.23 -1.24
N PHE A 98 -1.92 0.98 -2.26
CA PHE A 98 -0.62 1.64 -2.32
C PHE A 98 -0.76 3.17 -2.35
N LEU A 99 0.12 3.85 -1.65
CA LEU A 99 0.34 5.28 -1.88
C LEU A 99 1.16 5.43 -3.16
N THR A 100 0.57 6.01 -4.21
CA THR A 100 1.16 5.97 -5.55
C THR A 100 1.40 7.35 -6.12
N GLY A 101 2.52 7.54 -6.81
CA GLY A 101 2.82 8.77 -7.54
C GLY A 101 4.32 9.04 -7.70
N THR A 102 4.62 10.17 -8.34
CA THR A 102 5.96 10.77 -8.28
C THR A 102 6.27 11.24 -6.86
N PRO A 103 7.51 11.59 -6.51
CA PRO A 103 7.81 12.12 -5.19
C PRO A 103 6.91 13.27 -4.74
N ASP A 104 6.63 14.22 -5.63
CA ASP A 104 5.77 15.37 -5.32
C ASP A 104 4.32 14.95 -5.05
N ASP A 105 3.76 14.07 -5.88
CA ASP A 105 2.39 13.55 -5.68
C ASP A 105 2.24 12.86 -4.32
N VAL A 106 3.23 12.07 -3.90
CA VAL A 106 3.21 11.35 -2.63
C VAL A 106 3.35 12.30 -1.44
N ILE A 107 4.18 13.34 -1.56
CA ILE A 107 4.35 14.36 -0.52
C ILE A 107 3.06 15.17 -0.36
N ASP A 108 2.41 15.56 -1.45
CA ASP A 108 1.16 16.32 -1.43
C ASP A 108 0.03 15.50 -0.78
N GLN A 109 -0.13 14.22 -1.14
CA GLN A 109 -1.09 13.31 -0.49
C GLN A 109 -0.83 13.19 1.02
N ALA A 110 0.43 13.06 1.41
CA ALA A 110 0.80 12.98 2.83
C ALA A 110 0.54 14.30 3.58
N ALA A 111 0.70 15.44 2.92
CA ALA A 111 0.39 16.75 3.48
C ALA A 111 -1.11 16.87 3.80
N GLU A 112 -1.99 16.42 2.91
CA GLU A 112 -3.44 16.37 3.16
C GLU A 112 -3.76 15.52 4.40
N TRP A 113 -3.14 14.36 4.55
CA TRP A 113 -3.36 13.50 5.72
C TRP A 113 -2.85 14.13 7.02
N ARG A 114 -1.69 14.81 6.98
CA ARG A 114 -1.19 15.60 8.12
C ARG A 114 -2.23 16.63 8.55
N ASP A 115 -2.84 17.35 7.60
CA ASP A 115 -3.81 18.39 7.87
C ASP A 115 -5.11 17.82 8.45
N HIS A 116 -5.43 16.56 8.14
CA HIS A 116 -6.50 15.78 8.76
C HIS A 116 -6.11 15.06 10.05
N GLY A 117 -4.93 15.34 10.59
CA GLY A 117 -4.51 14.90 11.93
C GLY A 117 -3.64 13.65 11.98
N LEU A 118 -3.19 13.11 10.85
CA LEU A 118 -2.15 12.09 10.86
C LEU A 118 -0.85 12.68 11.42
N ARG A 119 -0.18 11.96 12.34
CA ARG A 119 1.06 12.42 12.99
C ARG A 119 2.24 11.49 12.78
N TYR A 120 2.01 10.28 12.37
CA TYR A 120 3.08 9.31 12.14
C TYR A 120 2.80 8.46 10.91
N LEU A 121 3.74 8.46 9.96
CA LEU A 121 3.66 7.69 8.72
C LEU A 121 4.85 6.73 8.64
N VAL A 122 4.57 5.44 8.54
CA VAL A 122 5.56 4.40 8.20
C VAL A 122 5.44 4.08 6.72
N ALA A 123 6.39 4.55 5.92
CA ALA A 123 6.43 4.31 4.48
C ALA A 123 7.39 3.16 4.13
N ARG A 124 6.93 2.19 3.34
CA ARG A 124 7.77 1.13 2.77
C ARG A 124 7.84 1.26 1.26
N ASN A 125 9.04 1.20 0.70
CA ASN A 125 9.23 1.23 -0.74
C ASN A 125 8.75 -0.08 -1.39
N ALA A 126 7.59 -0.05 -2.04
CA ALA A 126 7.07 -1.16 -2.84
C ALA A 126 7.48 -1.08 -4.32
N SER A 127 8.15 0.00 -4.74
CA SER A 127 8.66 0.12 -6.12
C SER A 127 9.78 -0.86 -6.43
N ILE A 128 10.30 -1.56 -5.42
CA ILE A 128 11.22 -2.69 -5.59
C ILE A 128 10.55 -3.91 -6.26
N LEU A 129 9.21 -3.97 -6.30
CA LEU A 129 8.43 -5.04 -6.95
C LEU A 129 8.51 -5.01 -8.49
N ARG A 130 9.50 -4.33 -9.05
CA ARG A 130 9.75 -4.29 -10.50
C ARG A 130 10.46 -5.56 -10.97
N PRO A 131 10.15 -6.04 -12.18
CA PRO A 131 10.80 -7.26 -12.73
C PRO A 131 12.30 -7.12 -12.94
N SER A 132 12.80 -5.89 -13.13
CA SER A 132 14.23 -5.62 -13.35
C SER A 132 14.92 -5.18 -12.07
N LEU A 133 15.94 -5.92 -11.64
CA LEU A 133 16.77 -5.59 -10.48
C LEU A 133 17.37 -4.17 -10.56
N ARG A 134 17.81 -3.75 -11.75
CA ARG A 134 18.33 -2.39 -11.98
C ARG A 134 17.25 -1.33 -11.74
N LYS A 135 16.03 -1.56 -12.24
CA LYS A 135 14.88 -0.64 -12.02
C LYS A 135 14.46 -0.64 -10.54
N SER A 136 14.48 -1.81 -9.87
CA SER A 136 14.22 -1.92 -8.43
C SER A 136 15.19 -1.08 -7.61
N LEU A 137 16.48 -1.20 -7.85
CA LEU A 137 17.49 -0.41 -7.16
C LEU A 137 17.37 1.10 -7.45
N ALA A 138 17.08 1.47 -8.71
CA ALA A 138 16.86 2.85 -9.11
C ALA A 138 15.65 3.49 -8.42
N SER A 139 14.64 2.72 -8.02
CA SER A 139 13.46 3.22 -7.31
C SER A 139 13.74 3.76 -5.91
N ASN A 140 14.91 3.47 -5.35
CA ASN A 140 15.27 4.02 -4.04
C ASN A 140 15.52 5.53 -4.09
N ALA A 141 16.01 6.07 -5.20
CA ALA A 141 16.27 7.52 -5.30
C ALA A 141 14.99 8.36 -5.14
N PRO A 142 13.90 8.16 -5.92
CA PRO A 142 12.64 8.87 -5.70
C PRO A 142 12.02 8.57 -4.33
N PHE A 143 12.15 7.36 -3.80
CA PHE A 143 11.67 7.06 -2.46
C PHE A 143 12.42 7.86 -1.37
N PHE A 144 13.72 8.03 -1.47
CA PHE A 144 14.47 8.90 -0.55
C PHE A 144 14.12 10.38 -0.70
N GLU A 145 13.73 10.84 -1.89
CA GLU A 145 13.20 12.19 -2.10
C GLU A 145 11.88 12.37 -1.31
N ILE A 146 10.97 11.39 -1.37
CA ILE A 146 9.75 11.37 -0.55
C ILE A 146 10.10 11.48 0.94
N LEU A 147 10.99 10.64 1.46
CA LEU A 147 11.34 10.66 2.88
C LEU A 147 11.93 12.00 3.34
N ARG A 148 12.68 12.68 2.46
CA ARG A 148 13.20 14.03 2.74
C ARG A 148 12.11 15.09 2.70
N GLY A 149 11.14 14.97 1.78
CA GLY A 149 9.99 15.87 1.69
C GLY A 149 9.08 15.73 2.92
N LEU A 150 8.76 14.50 3.31
CA LEU A 150 7.91 14.20 4.48
C LEU A 150 8.49 14.76 5.79
N LYS A 151 9.83 14.84 5.92
CA LYS A 151 10.48 15.45 7.09
C LYS A 151 10.29 16.97 7.18
N LYS A 152 9.86 17.63 6.10
CA LYS A 152 9.65 19.07 6.05
C LYS A 152 8.18 19.45 6.26
N LEU A 153 7.29 18.46 6.25
CA LEU A 153 5.87 18.61 6.59
C LEU A 153 5.65 18.69 8.10
#